data_b5279be66157065eab4bb0b9039649c3
#
_entry.id   b5279be66157065eab4bb0b9039649c3
#
_cell.length_a   1.000
_cell.length_b   1.000
_cell.length_c   1.000
_cell.angle_alpha   90.00
_cell.angle_beta   90.00
_cell.angle_gamma   90.00
#
_symmetry.space_group_name_H-M   'P 1'
#
loop_
_entity.id
_entity.type
_entity.pdbx_description
1 polymer ?
#
loop_
_entity_poly.entity_id
_entity_poly.type
_entity_poly.pdbx_seq_one_letter_code
_entity_poly.pdbx_strand_id
1 'polypeptide(L)'
;AQGGERVLITVGVHGNEQCGLVAVNQLAAEGFFEQLWAEDSKLSELTLMIGNPGAVKANARFVDVNLNRIFVDEAKVRSGGDSYEESLTPALAEAIDQSTWYLDLHSTSAPTPCFCIPASASSIAVSESLPVQYVLEELLCSLEGTTLHWASRDAGRVAVCVECGQHLEPESV
;
A
#
# COMPACT_ATOMS: atom_id res chain seq x y z
N ALA A 1 -12.79 14.51 -20.95
CA ALA A 1 -11.62 13.65 -21.08
C ALA A 1 -11.66 12.68 -19.90
N GLN A 2 -11.78 11.37 -20.12
CA GLN A 2 -11.51 10.38 -19.07
C GLN A 2 -10.03 10.52 -18.77
N GLY A 3 -9.69 10.97 -17.55
CA GLY A 3 -8.32 10.96 -17.06
C GLY A 3 -7.84 9.50 -17.05
N GLY A 4 -6.58 9.26 -17.45
CA GLY A 4 -6.02 7.92 -17.38
C GLY A 4 -5.88 7.42 -15.94
N GLU A 5 -5.59 6.14 -15.77
CA GLU A 5 -5.42 5.51 -14.47
C GLU A 5 -4.16 6.03 -13.77
N ARG A 6 -4.28 6.37 -12.50
CA ARG A 6 -3.17 6.77 -11.63
C ARG A 6 -2.98 5.70 -10.57
N VAL A 7 -1.87 4.98 -10.66
CA VAL A 7 -1.56 3.86 -9.79
C VAL A 7 -0.55 4.29 -8.72
N LEU A 8 -0.89 4.07 -7.47
CA LEU A 8 0.02 4.21 -6.34
C LEU A 8 0.31 2.82 -5.75
N ILE A 9 1.58 2.49 -5.63
CA ILE A 9 2.05 1.31 -4.90
C ILE A 9 2.85 1.78 -3.70
N THR A 10 2.40 1.44 -2.49
CA THR A 10 3.16 1.68 -1.26
C THR A 10 3.84 0.41 -0.79
N VAL A 11 5.07 0.55 -0.30
CA VAL A 11 5.88 -0.49 0.32
C VAL A 11 6.50 0.05 1.60
N GLY A 12 6.79 -0.80 2.57
CA GLY A 12 7.49 -0.39 3.78
C GLY A 12 6.73 0.64 4.62
N VAL A 13 5.41 0.56 4.70
CA VAL A 13 4.58 1.26 5.70
C VAL A 13 4.99 0.79 7.11
N HIS A 14 5.29 -0.49 7.27
CA HIS A 14 6.07 -1.02 8.37
C HIS A 14 7.48 -1.34 7.89
N GLY A 15 8.51 -0.78 8.53
CA GLY A 15 9.86 -0.82 7.99
C GLY A 15 10.56 -2.19 8.06
N ASN A 16 10.08 -3.11 8.90
CA ASN A 16 10.57 -4.49 8.96
C ASN A 16 9.91 -5.42 7.92
N GLU A 17 8.97 -4.92 7.12
CA GLU A 17 8.27 -5.66 6.08
C GLU A 17 8.94 -5.38 4.72
N GLN A 18 10.06 -6.07 4.47
CA GLN A 18 10.98 -5.77 3.36
C GLN A 18 10.57 -6.37 2.01
N CYS A 19 9.63 -7.32 1.97
CA CYS A 19 9.27 -8.06 0.76
C CYS A 19 8.87 -7.16 -0.40
N GLY A 20 7.96 -6.20 -0.17
CA GLY A 20 7.53 -5.25 -1.19
C GLY A 20 8.66 -4.37 -1.73
N LEU A 21 9.61 -3.97 -0.86
CA LEU A 21 10.80 -3.21 -1.28
C LEU A 21 11.70 -4.03 -2.20
N VAL A 22 11.92 -5.30 -1.85
CA VAL A 22 12.74 -6.22 -2.66
C VAL A 22 12.06 -6.46 -4.00
N ALA A 23 10.76 -6.80 -4.00
CA ALA A 23 10.00 -7.05 -5.22
C ALA A 23 10.00 -5.85 -6.18
N VAL A 24 9.72 -4.64 -5.69
CA VAL A 24 9.72 -3.43 -6.50
C VAL A 24 11.11 -3.15 -7.08
N ASN A 25 12.19 -3.33 -6.30
CA ASN A 25 13.56 -3.15 -6.78
C ASN A 25 13.93 -4.18 -7.86
N GLN A 26 13.52 -5.43 -7.73
CA GLN A 26 13.75 -6.46 -8.75
C GLN A 26 13.02 -6.12 -10.04
N LEU A 27 11.73 -5.81 -9.98
CA LEU A 27 10.92 -5.41 -11.13
C LEU A 27 11.49 -4.16 -11.84
N ALA A 28 11.97 -3.19 -11.07
CA ALA A 28 12.62 -2.01 -11.63
C ALA A 28 13.93 -2.38 -12.35
N ALA A 29 14.76 -3.25 -11.76
CA ALA A 29 16.02 -3.70 -12.38
C ALA A 29 15.79 -4.52 -13.67
N GLU A 30 14.66 -5.20 -13.78
CA GLU A 30 14.23 -5.98 -14.95
C GLU A 30 13.58 -5.12 -16.05
N GLY A 31 13.38 -3.82 -15.82
CA GLY A 31 12.73 -2.91 -16.77
C GLY A 31 11.21 -3.11 -16.87
N PHE A 32 10.59 -3.76 -15.88
CA PHE A 32 9.15 -4.06 -15.89
C PHE A 32 8.27 -2.81 -15.96
N PHE A 33 8.62 -1.77 -15.19
CA PHE A 33 7.80 -0.55 -15.13
C PHE A 33 7.86 0.26 -16.43
N GLU A 34 9.01 0.25 -17.13
CA GLU A 34 9.16 0.85 -18.44
C GLU A 34 8.34 0.12 -19.50
N GLN A 35 8.30 -1.22 -19.44
CA GLN A 35 7.47 -2.03 -20.33
C GLN A 35 5.98 -1.80 -20.05
N LEU A 36 5.56 -1.84 -18.79
CA LEU A 36 4.19 -1.57 -18.39
C LEU A 36 3.72 -0.20 -18.89
N TRP A 37 4.55 0.83 -18.72
CA TRP A 37 4.27 2.18 -19.20
C TRP A 37 4.11 2.27 -20.71
N ALA A 38 4.90 1.51 -21.45
CA ALA A 38 4.84 1.48 -22.92
C ALA A 38 3.63 0.72 -23.47
N GLU A 39 3.16 -0.30 -22.76
CA GLU A 39 2.11 -1.22 -23.21
C GLU A 39 0.71 -0.79 -22.76
N ASP A 40 0.56 -0.18 -21.57
CA ASP A 40 -0.75 0.22 -21.04
C ASP A 40 -1.11 1.66 -21.39
N SER A 41 -1.92 1.81 -22.43
CA SER A 41 -2.42 3.12 -22.89
C SER A 41 -3.38 3.82 -21.91
N LYS A 42 -3.85 3.13 -20.88
CA LYS A 42 -4.73 3.71 -19.84
C LYS A 42 -3.93 4.28 -18.67
N LEU A 43 -2.71 3.79 -18.46
CA LEU A 43 -1.84 4.26 -17.39
C LEU A 43 -1.37 5.69 -17.66
N SER A 44 -1.73 6.63 -16.81
CA SER A 44 -1.30 8.03 -16.90
C SER A 44 -0.27 8.40 -15.85
N GLU A 45 -0.21 7.65 -14.75
CA GLU A 45 0.75 7.85 -13.67
C GLU A 45 0.99 6.54 -12.92
N LEU A 46 2.26 6.27 -12.61
CA LEU A 46 2.67 5.19 -11.71
C LEU A 46 3.61 5.76 -10.65
N THR A 47 3.16 5.75 -9.41
CA THR A 47 3.92 6.21 -8.26
C THR A 47 4.31 5.02 -7.39
N LEU A 48 5.62 4.87 -7.15
CA LEU A 48 6.17 3.91 -6.19
C LEU A 48 6.61 4.69 -4.96
N MET A 49 6.06 4.37 -3.78
CA MET A 49 6.30 5.14 -2.57
C MET A 49 6.73 4.25 -1.41
N ILE A 50 7.82 4.63 -0.73
CA ILE A 50 8.19 4.05 0.56
C ILE A 50 7.38 4.77 1.64
N GLY A 51 6.46 4.06 2.30
CA GLY A 51 5.53 4.65 3.26
C GLY A 51 6.21 5.19 4.51
N ASN A 52 7.24 4.49 5.03
CA ASN A 52 7.96 4.87 6.25
C ASN A 52 9.48 4.71 6.07
N PRO A 53 10.16 5.67 5.40
CA PRO A 53 11.60 5.55 5.12
C PRO A 53 12.49 5.42 6.37
N GLY A 54 12.12 6.08 7.48
CA GLY A 54 12.86 6.00 8.74
C GLY A 54 12.78 4.61 9.36
N ALA A 55 11.60 4.01 9.41
CA ALA A 55 11.39 2.66 9.91
C ALA A 55 12.07 1.61 9.02
N VAL A 56 12.02 1.79 7.68
CA VAL A 56 12.75 0.93 6.72
C VAL A 56 14.25 0.98 6.99
N LYS A 57 14.82 2.17 7.14
CA LYS A 57 16.24 2.35 7.47
C LYS A 57 16.64 1.70 8.79
N ALA A 58 15.75 1.77 9.79
CA ALA A 58 15.95 1.16 11.10
C ALA A 58 15.66 -0.34 11.13
N ASN A 59 15.09 -0.90 10.06
CA ASN A 59 14.53 -2.26 10.01
C ASN A 59 13.60 -2.53 11.22
N ALA A 60 12.75 -1.55 11.53
CA ALA A 60 11.81 -1.58 12.65
C ALA A 60 10.39 -1.42 12.12
N ARG A 61 9.40 -1.86 12.88
CA ARG A 61 8.01 -1.73 12.49
C ARG A 61 7.60 -0.26 12.33
N PHE A 62 8.05 0.61 13.24
CA PHE A 62 7.86 2.06 13.22
C PHE A 62 9.00 2.73 14.02
N VAL A 63 9.13 4.05 13.92
CA VAL A 63 10.10 4.85 14.67
C VAL A 63 9.50 5.31 16.01
N ASP A 64 8.41 6.06 15.97
CA ASP A 64 7.74 6.62 17.16
C ASP A 64 6.37 5.96 17.39
N VAL A 65 5.52 5.94 16.37
CA VAL A 65 4.14 5.42 16.44
C VAL A 65 3.80 4.57 15.21
N ASN A 66 2.88 3.64 15.34
CA ASN A 66 2.48 2.82 14.19
C ASN A 66 1.74 3.67 13.15
N LEU A 67 2.41 3.95 12.02
CA LEU A 67 1.87 4.73 10.90
C LEU A 67 0.50 4.21 10.45
N ASN A 68 0.31 2.89 10.44
CA ASN A 68 -0.92 2.23 10.02
C ASN A 68 -1.98 2.15 11.14
N ARG A 69 -2.02 3.15 12.06
CA ARG A 69 -3.02 3.33 13.10
C ARG A 69 -3.41 4.80 13.31
N ILE A 70 -2.82 5.73 12.55
CA ILE A 70 -2.99 7.17 12.80
C ILE A 70 -3.80 7.90 11.72
N PHE A 71 -4.33 7.19 10.72
CA PHE A 71 -5.21 7.75 9.69
C PHE A 71 -6.68 7.83 10.16
N VAL A 72 -6.92 8.40 11.35
CA VAL A 72 -8.26 8.48 11.98
C VAL A 72 -8.84 9.89 11.95
N ASP A 73 -8.02 10.92 12.18
CA ASP A 73 -8.44 12.33 12.23
C ASP A 73 -7.93 13.05 10.98
N GLU A 74 -8.86 13.45 10.11
CA GLU A 74 -8.50 14.08 8.85
C GLU A 74 -7.68 15.36 9.03
N ALA A 75 -8.01 16.19 10.00
CA ALA A 75 -7.28 17.44 10.23
C ALA A 75 -5.82 17.17 10.64
N LYS A 76 -5.60 16.17 11.51
CA LYS A 76 -4.26 15.73 11.90
C LYS A 76 -3.50 15.08 10.75
N VAL A 77 -4.15 14.18 10.01
CA VAL A 77 -3.55 13.53 8.84
C VAL A 77 -3.08 14.58 7.83
N ARG A 78 -3.89 15.61 7.57
CA ARG A 78 -3.57 16.68 6.61
C ARG A 78 -2.51 17.65 7.10
N SER A 79 -2.45 17.93 8.40
CA SER A 79 -1.48 18.87 8.96
C SER A 79 -0.16 18.22 9.37
N GLY A 80 -0.14 16.91 9.55
CA GLY A 80 0.93 16.21 10.24
C GLY A 80 0.89 16.44 11.75
N GLY A 81 1.84 15.86 12.47
CA GLY A 81 1.99 16.00 13.92
C GLY A 81 3.45 15.98 14.35
N ASP A 82 3.68 15.82 15.66
CA ASP A 82 5.01 15.95 16.26
C ASP A 82 5.87 14.68 16.14
N SER A 83 5.25 13.50 16.02
CA SER A 83 5.99 12.25 15.84
C SER A 83 6.47 12.09 14.39
N TYR A 84 7.50 11.26 14.21
CA TYR A 84 8.06 11.02 12.89
C TYR A 84 6.98 10.51 11.91
N GLU A 85 6.18 9.53 12.29
CA GLU A 85 5.14 8.98 11.43
C GLU A 85 4.00 9.98 11.18
N GLU A 86 3.62 10.80 12.15
CA GLU A 86 2.63 11.84 11.91
C GLU A 86 3.11 12.86 10.86
N SER A 87 4.42 13.14 10.82
CA SER A 87 4.99 14.01 9.79
C SER A 87 4.90 13.47 8.37
N LEU A 88 4.72 12.15 8.20
CA LEU A 88 4.59 11.48 6.90
C LEU A 88 3.15 11.46 6.38
N THR A 89 2.16 11.59 7.27
CA THR A 89 0.75 11.41 6.90
C THR A 89 0.25 12.36 5.82
N PRO A 90 0.65 13.67 5.76
CA PRO A 90 0.16 14.56 4.72
C PRO A 90 0.54 14.09 3.31
N ALA A 91 1.79 13.70 3.11
CA ALA A 91 2.28 13.24 1.80
C ALA A 91 1.63 11.91 1.38
N LEU A 92 1.49 10.96 2.32
CA LEU A 92 0.82 9.69 2.04
C LEU A 92 -0.66 9.89 1.72
N ALA A 93 -1.36 10.70 2.52
CA ALA A 93 -2.78 10.99 2.28
C ALA A 93 -3.00 11.66 0.92
N GLU A 94 -2.14 12.62 0.54
CA GLU A 94 -2.21 13.29 -0.75
C GLU A 94 -1.98 12.29 -1.90
N ALA A 95 -0.96 11.45 -1.82
CA ALA A 95 -0.67 10.44 -2.83
C ALA A 95 -1.83 9.44 -2.99
N ILE A 96 -2.39 8.96 -1.87
CA ILE A 96 -3.56 8.08 -1.90
C ILE A 96 -4.76 8.80 -2.52
N ASP A 97 -5.04 10.03 -2.14
CA ASP A 97 -6.21 10.77 -2.64
C ASP A 97 -6.12 11.09 -4.13
N GLN A 98 -4.93 11.25 -4.67
CA GLN A 98 -4.70 11.49 -6.09
C GLN A 98 -4.76 10.21 -6.93
N SER A 99 -4.63 9.03 -6.32
CA SER A 99 -4.64 7.76 -7.03
C SER A 99 -6.06 7.31 -7.41
N THR A 100 -6.20 6.59 -8.52
CA THR A 100 -7.40 5.81 -8.88
C THR A 100 -7.26 4.35 -8.47
N TRP A 101 -6.00 3.87 -8.37
CA TRP A 101 -5.62 2.55 -7.90
C TRP A 101 -4.58 2.66 -6.79
N TYR A 102 -4.83 2.01 -5.69
CA TYR A 102 -3.94 1.95 -4.54
C TYR A 102 -3.62 0.51 -4.17
N LEU A 103 -2.33 0.16 -4.20
CA LEU A 103 -1.82 -1.14 -3.76
C LEU A 103 -0.86 -0.93 -2.60
N ASP A 104 -1.16 -1.56 -1.46
CA ASP A 104 -0.33 -1.50 -0.25
C ASP A 104 0.29 -2.87 0.02
N LEU A 105 1.62 -2.98 -0.07
CA LEU A 105 2.33 -4.26 0.08
C LEU A 105 2.88 -4.41 1.49
N HIS A 106 2.38 -5.42 2.18
CA HIS A 106 2.73 -5.81 3.53
C HIS A 106 3.25 -7.24 3.61
N SER A 107 3.72 -7.63 4.78
CA SER A 107 3.99 -9.01 5.14
C SER A 107 3.73 -9.25 6.62
N THR A 108 3.57 -10.51 7.01
CA THR A 108 3.18 -10.91 8.35
C THR A 108 4.36 -11.38 9.20
N SER A 109 4.25 -11.25 10.52
CA SER A 109 5.28 -11.73 11.45
C SER A 109 5.25 -13.26 11.64
N ALA A 110 4.10 -13.88 11.42
CA ALA A 110 3.92 -15.34 11.53
C ALA A 110 3.81 -15.97 10.14
N PRO A 111 4.15 -17.25 9.98
CA PRO A 111 3.91 -17.97 8.74
C PRO A 111 2.43 -17.92 8.37
N THR A 112 2.15 -17.29 7.23
CA THR A 112 0.80 -17.15 6.67
C THR A 112 0.87 -17.29 5.16
N PRO A 113 -0.18 -17.83 4.53
CA PRO A 113 -0.29 -17.77 3.08
C PRO A 113 -0.41 -16.33 2.61
N CYS A 114 -0.11 -16.07 1.35
CA CYS A 114 -0.37 -14.79 0.72
C CYS A 114 -1.88 -14.55 0.65
N PHE A 115 -2.34 -13.38 1.09
CA PHE A 115 -3.74 -12.98 1.04
C PHE A 115 -3.87 -11.49 0.77
N CYS A 116 -5.07 -11.06 0.38
CA CYS A 116 -5.34 -9.64 0.23
C CYS A 116 -6.63 -9.21 0.93
N ILE A 117 -6.72 -7.90 1.18
CA ILE A 117 -7.83 -7.23 1.83
C ILE A 117 -8.31 -6.13 0.89
N PRO A 118 -9.46 -6.30 0.21
CA PRO A 118 -10.06 -5.26 -0.61
C PRO A 118 -10.73 -4.18 0.25
N ALA A 119 -10.64 -2.93 -0.20
CA ALA A 119 -11.25 -1.79 0.48
C ALA A 119 -12.72 -1.54 0.07
N SER A 120 -13.19 -2.14 -1.02
CA SER A 120 -14.53 -1.89 -1.58
C SER A 120 -14.98 -3.02 -2.49
N ALA A 121 -16.24 -3.02 -2.88
CA ALA A 121 -16.77 -4.00 -3.83
C ALA A 121 -16.05 -3.99 -5.19
N SER A 122 -15.63 -2.83 -5.68
CA SER A 122 -14.83 -2.72 -6.91
C SER A 122 -13.43 -3.33 -6.74
N SER A 123 -12.88 -3.26 -5.54
CA SER A 123 -11.58 -3.85 -5.20
C SER A 123 -11.64 -5.38 -5.09
N ILE A 124 -12.79 -5.98 -4.74
CA ILE A 124 -12.97 -7.43 -4.65
C ILE A 124 -12.70 -8.08 -6.02
N ALA A 125 -13.32 -7.57 -7.08
CA ALA A 125 -13.14 -8.12 -8.43
C ALA A 125 -11.67 -8.11 -8.89
N VAL A 126 -10.90 -7.09 -8.49
CA VAL A 126 -9.46 -7.01 -8.74
C VAL A 126 -8.71 -8.00 -7.87
N SER A 127 -9.05 -8.08 -6.59
CA SER A 127 -8.42 -9.01 -5.64
C SER A 127 -8.53 -10.47 -6.07
N GLU A 128 -9.65 -10.88 -6.66
CA GLU A 128 -9.86 -12.22 -7.22
C GLU A 128 -8.93 -12.53 -8.41
N SER A 129 -8.41 -11.51 -9.09
CA SER A 129 -7.45 -11.67 -10.19
C SER A 129 -5.99 -11.73 -9.75
N LEU A 130 -5.69 -11.39 -8.50
CA LEU A 130 -4.35 -11.43 -7.95
C LEU A 130 -3.93 -12.88 -7.64
N PRO A 131 -2.63 -13.21 -7.74
CA PRO A 131 -2.12 -14.54 -7.42
C PRO A 131 -2.02 -14.77 -5.90
N VAL A 132 -3.09 -14.50 -5.16
CA VAL A 132 -3.19 -14.70 -3.72
C VAL A 132 -3.99 -15.95 -3.39
N GLN A 133 -3.76 -16.52 -2.20
CA GLN A 133 -4.47 -17.73 -1.79
C GLN A 133 -5.84 -17.42 -1.18
N TYR A 134 -6.00 -16.25 -0.58
CA TYR A 134 -7.24 -15.83 0.07
C TYR A 134 -7.52 -14.35 -0.18
N VAL A 135 -8.82 -14.04 -0.30
CA VAL A 135 -9.34 -12.67 -0.27
C VAL A 135 -10.16 -12.53 1.01
N LEU A 136 -9.76 -11.61 1.88
CA LEU A 136 -10.43 -11.39 3.17
C LEU A 136 -11.38 -10.20 3.06
N GLU A 137 -12.63 -10.50 2.75
CA GLU A 137 -13.69 -9.51 2.68
C GLU A 137 -14.14 -9.07 4.09
N GLU A 138 -14.80 -7.92 4.16
CA GLU A 138 -15.40 -7.34 5.39
C GLU A 138 -14.41 -7.06 6.55
N LEU A 139 -13.11 -7.22 6.34
CA LEU A 139 -12.11 -6.94 7.37
C LEU A 139 -11.86 -5.44 7.57
N LEU A 140 -12.21 -4.61 6.60
CA LEU A 140 -11.92 -3.16 6.60
C LEU A 140 -12.45 -2.43 7.85
N CYS A 141 -13.61 -2.85 8.38
CA CYS A 141 -14.18 -2.27 9.61
C CYS A 141 -13.28 -2.44 10.85
N SER A 142 -12.37 -3.42 10.83
CA SER A 142 -11.39 -3.67 11.89
C SER A 142 -10.05 -2.99 11.64
N LEU A 143 -9.90 -2.27 10.52
CA LEU A 143 -8.67 -1.64 10.05
C LEU A 143 -8.72 -0.11 10.15
N GLU A 144 -9.53 0.45 11.04
CA GLU A 144 -9.55 1.89 11.29
C GLU A 144 -8.15 2.43 11.60
N GLY A 145 -7.81 3.56 10.99
CA GLY A 145 -6.51 4.20 11.14
C GLY A 145 -5.41 3.69 10.21
N THR A 146 -5.73 2.77 9.30
CA THR A 146 -4.79 2.32 8.27
C THR A 146 -4.85 3.17 7.01
N THR A 147 -3.81 3.09 6.18
CA THR A 147 -3.76 3.67 4.83
C THR A 147 -4.86 3.09 3.94
N LEU A 148 -5.16 1.78 4.05
CA LEU A 148 -6.24 1.14 3.32
C LEU A 148 -7.62 1.69 3.72
N HIS A 149 -7.85 1.90 5.02
CA HIS A 149 -9.09 2.53 5.50
C HIS A 149 -9.20 3.97 5.00
N TRP A 150 -8.09 4.73 4.95
CA TRP A 150 -8.08 6.06 4.34
C TRP A 150 -8.44 6.01 2.85
N ALA A 151 -7.87 5.08 2.12
CA ALA A 151 -8.13 4.89 0.69
C ALA A 151 -9.60 4.55 0.39
N SER A 152 -10.28 3.83 1.29
CA SER A 152 -11.68 3.41 1.15
C SER A 152 -12.68 4.56 1.21
N ARG A 153 -12.27 5.75 1.63
CA ARG A 153 -13.12 6.96 1.70
C ARG A 153 -13.60 7.42 0.34
N ASP A 154 -12.89 7.06 -0.73
CA ASP A 154 -13.34 7.28 -2.10
C ASP A 154 -13.85 5.94 -2.68
N ALA A 155 -15.17 5.83 -2.81
CA ALA A 155 -15.82 4.63 -3.32
C ALA A 155 -15.49 4.32 -4.80
N GLY A 156 -14.96 5.29 -5.53
CA GLY A 156 -14.51 5.12 -6.92
C GLY A 156 -13.09 4.55 -7.04
N ARG A 157 -12.31 4.56 -5.95
CA ARG A 157 -10.94 4.04 -5.95
C ARG A 157 -10.93 2.53 -5.81
N VAL A 158 -10.08 1.88 -6.60
CA VAL A 158 -9.70 0.49 -6.38
C VAL A 158 -8.54 0.48 -5.38
N ALA A 159 -8.73 -0.09 -4.20
CA ALA A 159 -7.70 -0.15 -3.16
C ALA A 159 -7.61 -1.54 -2.55
N VAL A 160 -6.40 -2.08 -2.49
CA VAL A 160 -6.11 -3.42 -1.99
C VAL A 160 -4.84 -3.40 -1.14
N CYS A 161 -4.91 -3.99 0.05
CA CYS A 161 -3.72 -4.36 0.82
C CYS A 161 -3.38 -5.82 0.52
N VAL A 162 -2.12 -6.11 0.24
CA VAL A 162 -1.62 -7.48 0.03
C VAL A 162 -0.65 -7.82 1.16
N GLU A 163 -0.96 -8.89 1.87
CA GLU A 163 -0.06 -9.55 2.81
C GLU A 163 0.66 -10.67 2.08
N CYS A 164 1.91 -10.41 1.70
CA CYS A 164 2.68 -11.26 0.79
C CYS A 164 3.17 -12.59 1.41
N GLY A 165 2.88 -12.84 2.68
CA GLY A 165 3.38 -13.97 3.44
C GLY A 165 4.25 -13.54 4.61
N GLN A 166 5.09 -14.41 5.13
CA GLN A 166 5.94 -14.15 6.31
C GLN A 166 7.18 -13.31 5.92
N HIS A 167 7.57 -12.34 6.77
CA HIS A 167 8.61 -11.33 6.49
C HIS A 167 9.93 -11.87 5.93
N LEU A 168 10.35 -13.06 6.38
CA LEU A 168 11.66 -13.62 6.09
C LEU A 168 11.63 -14.76 5.06
N GLU A 169 10.44 -15.12 4.58
CA GLU A 169 10.31 -16.18 3.59
C GLU A 169 10.63 -15.65 2.18
N PRO A 170 11.50 -16.32 1.40
CA PRO A 170 11.81 -15.89 0.04
C PRO A 170 10.57 -15.83 -0.87
N GLU A 171 9.59 -16.65 -0.62
CA GLU A 171 8.33 -16.73 -1.36
C GLU A 171 7.43 -15.51 -1.14
N SER A 172 7.76 -14.63 -0.19
CA SER A 172 7.03 -13.38 0.06
C SER A 172 7.47 -12.21 -0.84
N VAL A 173 8.46 -12.42 -1.71
CA VAL A 173 9.01 -11.42 -2.66
C VAL A 173 8.37 -11.52 -4.09
#